data_89948b9497825096a9d5b6093dda5a27
#
_entry.id   89948b9497825096a9d5b6093dda5a27
#
_cell.length_a   1.000
_cell.length_b   1.000
_cell.length_c   1.000
_cell.angle_alpha   90.00
_cell.angle_beta   90.00
_cell.angle_gamma   90.00
#
_symmetry.space_group_name_H-M   'P 1'
#
loop_
_entity.id
_entity.type
_entity.pdbx_description
1 polymer ?
#
loop_
_entity_poly.entity_id
_entity_poly.type
_entity_poly.pdbx_seq_one_letter_code
_entity_poly.pdbx_strand_id
1 'polypeptide(L)'
;MSAPDSIFVRACKSQAVDRTPVWFMRQAGRYMPEYRAVRKQHSLLEICKKPALAAEVTITAAEILGVDAAIIFADLLLPLEVMGLPFHFSAGEGPVIERPVRSREDIARLETGRAGELGYVSEAVSLVAKHFAGRIPVIGFCGAPFTLASYMIEGGGSRNYVHAKKMMYNAPSDWDALMRKLVAVTTAYSTEQVRAGADVIQIFDSWVGCLSVEDYRRYVLPHVTAIVKALQKTGAPIIYFGTDSATLLPAMKETSADVIGLDWRIPLDEAWTRLDHACAVQGNLDPVLLFADWKELKTRAEDILCRAGGRAGHIFNLGHGILPETPVENVKNLARFVQEYSASASGFRPPASANSGSKTKSRKPKAGSPEPEAGVS
;
A
#
# COMPACT_ATOMS: atom_id res chain seq x y z
N MET A 1 -14.06 -6.79 19.72
CA MET A 1 -15.08 -5.79 19.39
C MET A 1 -14.53 -4.99 18.22
N SER A 2 -15.28 -4.82 17.16
CA SER A 2 -14.88 -4.02 15.99
C SER A 2 -15.04 -2.53 16.27
N ALA A 3 -14.32 -1.67 15.53
CA ALA A 3 -14.40 -0.21 15.61
C ALA A 3 -15.03 0.42 14.35
N PRO A 4 -16.28 0.01 13.97
CA PRO A 4 -16.87 0.36 12.68
C PRO A 4 -17.11 1.87 12.49
N ASP A 5 -17.25 2.61 13.59
CA ASP A 5 -17.51 4.05 13.60
C ASP A 5 -16.27 4.89 13.90
N SER A 6 -15.07 4.28 13.92
CA SER A 6 -13.83 5.04 14.12
C SER A 6 -13.60 6.03 12.97
N ILE A 7 -12.93 7.15 13.27
CA ILE A 7 -12.59 8.16 12.24
C ILE A 7 -11.82 7.54 11.07
N PHE A 8 -11.00 6.52 11.35
CA PHE A 8 -10.23 5.81 10.32
C PHE A 8 -11.15 5.02 9.38
N VAL A 9 -12.08 4.21 9.92
CA VAL A 9 -13.01 3.42 9.09
C VAL A 9 -13.99 4.34 8.34
N ARG A 10 -14.44 5.43 8.96
CA ARG A 10 -15.26 6.45 8.28
C ARG A 10 -14.50 7.11 7.13
N ALA A 11 -13.22 7.45 7.32
CA ALA A 11 -12.38 7.99 6.24
C ALA A 11 -12.18 6.98 5.11
N CYS A 12 -11.96 5.69 5.41
CA CYS A 12 -11.90 4.63 4.38
C CYS A 12 -13.18 4.59 3.53
N LYS A 13 -14.33 4.91 4.10
CA LYS A 13 -15.64 4.95 3.42
C LYS A 13 -15.97 6.33 2.81
N SER A 14 -14.99 7.23 2.70
CA SER A 14 -15.18 8.61 2.22
C SER A 14 -16.27 9.38 3.00
N GLN A 15 -16.49 9.05 4.26
CA GLN A 15 -17.40 9.77 5.14
C GLN A 15 -16.71 10.95 5.81
N ALA A 16 -17.47 11.97 6.17
CA ALA A 16 -16.94 13.13 6.87
C ALA A 16 -16.38 12.73 8.25
N VAL A 17 -15.22 13.28 8.59
CA VAL A 17 -14.51 13.07 9.85
C VAL A 17 -14.07 14.43 10.42
N ASP A 18 -13.92 14.50 11.74
CA ASP A 18 -13.60 15.75 12.43
C ASP A 18 -12.13 16.18 12.21
N ARG A 19 -11.26 15.22 11.93
CA ARG A 19 -9.84 15.41 11.59
C ARG A 19 -9.34 14.29 10.69
N THR A 20 -8.22 14.51 10.02
CA THR A 20 -7.55 13.46 9.22
C THR A 20 -7.00 12.37 10.13
N PRO A 21 -7.41 11.08 9.97
CA PRO A 21 -6.78 9.98 10.69
C PRO A 21 -5.37 9.71 10.18
N VAL A 22 -4.50 9.21 11.08
CA VAL A 22 -3.09 8.93 10.79
C VAL A 22 -2.66 7.57 11.32
N TRP A 23 -1.92 6.86 10.51
CA TRP A 23 -1.13 5.68 10.88
C TRP A 23 0.06 5.56 9.94
N PHE A 24 1.01 4.68 10.22
CA PHE A 24 2.22 4.59 9.42
C PHE A 24 2.53 3.16 9.00
N MET A 25 2.81 2.95 7.73
CA MET A 25 3.34 1.67 7.23
C MET A 25 4.67 1.35 7.93
N ARG A 26 4.79 0.13 8.45
CA ARG A 26 5.91 -0.31 9.31
C ARG A 26 6.02 0.48 10.61
N GLN A 27 4.90 0.95 11.18
CA GLN A 27 4.88 1.64 12.48
C GLN A 27 5.50 0.80 13.61
N ALA A 28 5.39 -0.52 13.57
CA ALA A 28 6.25 -1.43 14.34
C ALA A 28 7.48 -1.79 13.49
N GLY A 29 8.66 -1.37 13.89
CA GLY A 29 9.84 -1.54 13.05
C GLY A 29 11.17 -1.36 13.75
N ARG A 30 12.26 -1.65 13.04
CA ARG A 30 13.65 -1.62 13.56
C ARG A 30 14.09 -0.27 14.12
N TYR A 31 13.41 0.81 13.81
CA TYR A 31 13.69 2.13 14.37
C TYR A 31 13.29 2.24 15.86
N MET A 32 12.33 1.42 16.34
CA MET A 32 11.87 1.42 17.73
C MET A 32 12.77 0.59 18.64
N PRO A 33 13.22 1.14 19.79
CA PRO A 33 14.00 0.38 20.78
C PRO A 33 13.27 -0.87 21.28
N GLU A 34 11.98 -0.77 21.55
CA GLU A 34 11.13 -1.85 22.06
C GLU A 34 11.10 -3.01 21.09
N TYR A 35 10.86 -2.75 19.80
CA TYR A 35 10.93 -3.78 18.77
C TYR A 35 12.32 -4.40 18.66
N ARG A 36 13.40 -3.60 18.74
CA ARG A 36 14.76 -4.13 18.72
C ARG A 36 15.06 -5.06 19.91
N ALA A 37 14.47 -4.79 21.09
CA ALA A 37 14.61 -5.67 22.25
C ALA A 37 13.99 -7.05 21.98
N VAL A 38 12.78 -7.10 21.39
CA VAL A 38 12.15 -8.37 20.98
C VAL A 38 12.98 -9.07 19.91
N ARG A 39 13.49 -8.33 18.91
CA ARG A 39 14.31 -8.86 17.81
C ARG A 39 15.66 -9.43 18.24
N LYS A 40 16.20 -9.03 19.38
CA LYS A 40 17.42 -9.65 19.96
C LYS A 40 17.19 -11.08 20.42
N GLN A 41 15.95 -11.43 20.77
CA GLN A 41 15.60 -12.73 21.33
C GLN A 41 14.90 -13.63 20.31
N HIS A 42 14.27 -13.06 19.29
CA HIS A 42 13.45 -13.77 18.32
C HIS A 42 13.74 -13.33 16.88
N SER A 43 13.74 -14.28 15.94
CA SER A 43 13.76 -14.00 14.51
C SER A 43 12.44 -13.33 14.07
N LEU A 44 12.43 -12.71 12.87
CA LEU A 44 11.22 -12.11 12.32
C LEU A 44 10.08 -13.12 12.21
N LEU A 45 10.37 -14.29 11.64
CA LEU A 45 9.38 -15.35 11.47
C LEU A 45 8.88 -15.94 12.80
N GLU A 46 9.75 -16.05 13.81
CA GLU A 46 9.30 -16.48 15.16
C GLU A 46 8.33 -15.48 15.77
N ILE A 47 8.57 -14.17 15.63
CA ILE A 47 7.63 -13.15 16.11
C ILE A 47 6.29 -13.28 15.37
N CYS A 48 6.32 -13.38 14.04
CA CYS A 48 5.09 -13.53 13.23
C CYS A 48 4.30 -14.81 13.60
N LYS A 49 5.00 -15.91 13.93
CA LYS A 49 4.38 -17.21 14.24
C LYS A 49 3.99 -17.39 15.71
N LYS A 50 4.32 -16.42 16.58
CA LYS A 50 3.92 -16.40 17.99
C LYS A 50 2.88 -15.32 18.23
N PRO A 51 1.58 -15.65 18.32
CA PRO A 51 0.50 -14.64 18.37
C PRO A 51 0.68 -13.59 19.46
N ALA A 52 1.12 -13.98 20.66
CA ALA A 52 1.35 -13.06 21.75
C ALA A 52 2.44 -12.03 21.45
N LEU A 53 3.56 -12.45 20.82
CA LEU A 53 4.64 -11.53 20.44
C LEU A 53 4.23 -10.59 19.29
N ALA A 54 3.54 -11.11 18.28
CA ALA A 54 3.02 -10.29 17.18
C ALA A 54 2.03 -9.24 17.70
N ALA A 55 1.16 -9.63 18.63
CA ALA A 55 0.22 -8.72 19.28
C ALA A 55 0.94 -7.67 20.14
N GLU A 56 1.90 -8.08 20.98
CA GLU A 56 2.72 -7.17 21.81
C GLU A 56 3.42 -6.11 20.94
N VAL A 57 4.10 -6.53 19.89
CA VAL A 57 4.80 -5.63 18.96
C VAL A 57 3.83 -4.65 18.29
N THR A 58 2.66 -5.12 17.89
CA THR A 58 1.61 -4.30 17.27
C THR A 58 1.07 -3.24 18.24
N ILE A 59 0.69 -3.67 19.45
CA ILE A 59 0.10 -2.83 20.48
C ILE A 59 1.09 -1.76 20.94
N THR A 60 2.30 -2.17 21.29
CA THR A 60 3.38 -1.28 21.77
C THR A 60 3.63 -0.15 20.77
N ALA A 61 3.74 -0.49 19.47
CA ALA A 61 3.99 0.52 18.44
C ALA A 61 2.82 1.51 18.32
N ALA A 62 1.58 1.01 18.30
CA ALA A 62 0.41 1.86 18.16
C ALA A 62 0.23 2.81 19.37
N GLU A 63 0.47 2.33 20.60
CA GLU A 63 0.36 3.13 21.82
C GLU A 63 1.46 4.17 21.94
N ILE A 64 2.73 3.81 21.63
CA ILE A 64 3.86 4.76 21.69
C ILE A 64 3.66 5.89 20.69
N LEU A 65 3.18 5.59 19.50
CA LEU A 65 3.00 6.58 18.43
C LEU A 65 1.69 7.37 18.56
N GLY A 66 0.70 6.86 19.28
CA GLY A 66 -0.61 7.49 19.43
C GLY A 66 -1.40 7.57 18.12
N VAL A 67 -1.26 6.59 17.25
CA VAL A 67 -1.90 6.53 15.91
C VAL A 67 -3.37 6.13 15.96
N ASP A 68 -4.09 6.36 14.86
CA ASP A 68 -5.53 6.12 14.74
C ASP A 68 -5.89 4.71 14.21
N ALA A 69 -4.89 3.89 13.91
CA ALA A 69 -5.09 2.49 13.52
C ALA A 69 -3.87 1.64 13.85
N ALA A 70 -4.09 0.37 14.19
CA ALA A 70 -3.04 -0.59 14.51
C ALA A 70 -2.94 -1.64 13.40
N ILE A 71 -1.87 -1.61 12.57
CA ILE A 71 -1.62 -2.67 11.61
C ILE A 71 -0.96 -3.87 12.29
N ILE A 72 -1.51 -5.07 12.06
CA ILE A 72 -0.98 -6.30 12.62
C ILE A 72 0.49 -6.53 12.21
N PHE A 73 1.32 -6.98 13.14
CA PHE A 73 2.69 -7.36 12.83
C PHE A 73 2.72 -8.76 12.21
N ALA A 74 3.05 -8.83 10.94
CA ALA A 74 3.17 -10.07 10.16
C ALA A 74 4.12 -9.85 8.98
N ASP A 75 4.30 -10.88 8.14
CA ASP A 75 5.06 -10.76 6.89
C ASP A 75 4.18 -11.10 5.67
N LEU A 76 4.42 -10.40 4.55
CA LEU A 76 3.68 -10.58 3.30
C LEU A 76 3.78 -12.00 2.72
N LEU A 77 4.90 -12.69 2.98
CA LEU A 77 5.22 -13.95 2.35
C LEU A 77 4.74 -15.18 3.14
N LEU A 78 4.17 -15.01 4.35
CA LEU A 78 3.65 -16.13 5.13
C LEU A 78 2.69 -17.02 4.35
N PRO A 79 1.81 -16.52 3.46
CA PRO A 79 0.96 -17.36 2.63
C PRO A 79 1.74 -18.31 1.71
N LEU A 80 2.98 -18.00 1.33
CA LEU A 80 3.78 -18.85 0.45
C LEU A 80 4.21 -20.15 1.14
N GLU A 81 4.47 -20.12 2.45
CA GLU A 81 4.83 -21.34 3.21
C GLU A 81 3.71 -22.38 3.13
N VAL A 82 2.47 -21.97 3.35
CA VAL A 82 1.31 -22.87 3.29
C VAL A 82 0.94 -23.28 1.87
N MET A 83 1.47 -22.60 0.88
CA MET A 83 1.42 -23.03 -0.52
C MET A 83 2.49 -24.07 -0.87
N GLY A 84 3.37 -24.46 0.08
CA GLY A 84 4.46 -25.39 -0.14
C GLY A 84 5.74 -24.74 -0.68
N LEU A 85 5.86 -23.41 -0.53
CA LEU A 85 7.03 -22.65 -0.97
C LEU A 85 7.73 -21.98 0.22
N PRO A 86 8.61 -22.71 0.95
CA PRO A 86 9.32 -22.15 2.09
C PRO A 86 10.30 -21.05 1.66
N PHE A 87 10.50 -20.09 2.55
CA PHE A 87 11.45 -19.00 2.38
C PHE A 87 12.18 -18.70 3.70
N HIS A 88 13.31 -18.02 3.60
CA HIS A 88 14.04 -17.50 4.75
C HIS A 88 14.55 -16.09 4.49
N PHE A 89 15.00 -15.41 5.54
CA PHE A 89 15.59 -14.07 5.41
C PHE A 89 17.10 -14.18 5.55
N SER A 90 17.82 -13.80 4.48
CA SER A 90 19.27 -13.63 4.51
C SER A 90 19.66 -12.24 5.02
N ALA A 91 20.74 -12.17 5.77
CA ALA A 91 21.23 -10.90 6.30
C ALA A 91 21.62 -9.95 5.14
N GLY A 92 20.92 -8.82 5.04
CA GLY A 92 21.16 -7.79 4.02
C GLY A 92 20.48 -8.02 2.65
N GLU A 93 19.97 -9.21 2.36
CA GLU A 93 19.43 -9.55 1.03
C GLU A 93 17.88 -9.61 0.98
N GLY A 94 17.22 -9.60 2.14
CA GLY A 94 15.76 -9.78 2.20
C GLY A 94 15.32 -11.24 2.17
N PRO A 95 14.08 -11.54 1.71
CA PRO A 95 13.59 -12.90 1.61
C PRO A 95 14.21 -13.65 0.44
N VAL A 96 14.54 -14.91 0.66
CA VAL A 96 15.11 -15.84 -0.32
C VAL A 96 14.22 -17.07 -0.43
N ILE A 97 13.82 -17.41 -1.65
CA ILE A 97 13.08 -18.61 -2.02
C ILE A 97 14.03 -19.53 -2.81
N GLU A 98 14.46 -20.61 -2.19
CA GLU A 98 15.49 -21.50 -2.77
C GLU A 98 15.04 -22.19 -4.06
N ARG A 99 13.75 -22.46 -4.18
CA ARG A 99 13.16 -23.15 -5.36
C ARG A 99 12.09 -22.24 -6.01
N PRO A 100 12.51 -21.25 -6.81
CA PRO A 100 11.57 -20.37 -7.49
C PRO A 100 10.62 -21.12 -8.41
N VAL A 101 9.40 -20.61 -8.52
CA VAL A 101 8.35 -21.14 -9.40
C VAL A 101 8.57 -20.65 -10.82
N ARG A 102 8.95 -21.52 -11.76
CA ARG A 102 9.29 -21.11 -13.13
C ARG A 102 8.67 -21.95 -14.22
N SER A 103 7.97 -23.00 -13.85
CA SER A 103 7.33 -23.93 -14.79
C SER A 103 5.89 -24.23 -14.41
N ARG A 104 5.15 -24.82 -15.37
CA ARG A 104 3.79 -25.32 -15.12
C ARG A 104 3.75 -26.37 -14.04
N GLU A 105 4.76 -27.23 -13.98
CA GLU A 105 4.90 -28.28 -12.97
C GLU A 105 5.11 -27.70 -11.57
N ASP A 106 5.89 -26.60 -11.45
CA ASP A 106 6.07 -25.89 -10.17
C ASP A 106 4.74 -25.27 -9.73
N ILE A 107 4.02 -24.62 -10.65
CA ILE A 107 2.70 -24.05 -10.35
C ILE A 107 1.70 -25.14 -9.92
N ALA A 108 1.73 -26.29 -10.58
CA ALA A 108 0.82 -27.39 -10.25
C ALA A 108 0.99 -27.90 -8.83
N ARG A 109 2.24 -27.92 -8.29
CA ARG A 109 2.57 -28.38 -6.94
C ARG A 109 2.11 -27.41 -5.83
N LEU A 110 1.82 -26.14 -6.15
CA LEU A 110 1.40 -25.17 -5.15
C LEU A 110 0.02 -25.55 -4.59
N GLU A 111 -0.07 -25.55 -3.28
CA GLU A 111 -1.29 -25.85 -2.53
C GLU A 111 -2.11 -24.58 -2.28
N THR A 112 -3.43 -24.68 -2.20
CA THR A 112 -4.33 -23.54 -1.95
C THR A 112 -5.26 -23.77 -0.76
N GLY A 113 -5.38 -24.99 -0.28
CA GLY A 113 -6.33 -25.38 0.77
C GLY A 113 -5.83 -25.19 2.22
N ARG A 114 -4.59 -24.79 2.42
CA ARG A 114 -3.95 -24.78 3.75
C ARG A 114 -3.90 -23.40 4.42
N ALA A 115 -4.68 -22.44 3.95
CA ALA A 115 -4.70 -21.08 4.54
C ALA A 115 -5.03 -21.08 6.05
N GLY A 116 -5.76 -22.06 6.55
CA GLY A 116 -6.04 -22.23 7.98
C GLY A 116 -4.81 -22.43 8.86
N GLU A 117 -3.68 -22.89 8.31
CA GLU A 117 -2.41 -23.02 9.04
C GLU A 117 -1.78 -21.66 9.39
N LEU A 118 -2.27 -20.57 8.81
CA LEU A 118 -1.94 -19.19 9.19
C LEU A 118 -2.75 -18.68 10.39
N GLY A 119 -3.46 -19.54 11.09
CA GLY A 119 -4.32 -19.21 12.23
C GLY A 119 -3.61 -18.43 13.34
N TYR A 120 -2.29 -18.56 13.46
CA TYR A 120 -1.49 -17.76 14.39
C TYR A 120 -1.56 -16.25 14.10
N VAL A 121 -1.73 -15.83 12.83
CA VAL A 121 -1.94 -14.42 12.50
C VAL A 121 -3.34 -13.97 12.94
N SER A 122 -4.36 -14.79 12.69
CA SER A 122 -5.74 -14.50 13.11
C SER A 122 -5.84 -14.43 14.65
N GLU A 123 -5.12 -15.29 15.38
CA GLU A 123 -5.04 -15.21 16.84
C GLU A 123 -4.37 -13.91 17.30
N ALA A 124 -3.29 -13.47 16.66
CA ALA A 124 -2.65 -12.19 16.95
C ALA A 124 -3.62 -11.02 16.68
N VAL A 125 -4.37 -11.04 15.57
CA VAL A 125 -5.42 -10.05 15.28
C VAL A 125 -6.46 -10.01 16.41
N SER A 126 -6.93 -11.17 16.87
CA SER A 126 -7.91 -11.27 17.97
C SER A 126 -7.38 -10.66 19.28
N LEU A 127 -6.11 -10.91 19.61
CA LEU A 127 -5.46 -10.33 20.79
C LEU A 127 -5.39 -8.80 20.69
N VAL A 128 -4.99 -8.26 19.55
CA VAL A 128 -4.90 -6.82 19.31
C VAL A 128 -6.29 -6.17 19.35
N ALA A 129 -7.28 -6.74 18.67
CA ALA A 129 -8.65 -6.27 18.66
C ALA A 129 -9.28 -6.26 20.07
N LYS A 130 -8.99 -7.29 20.87
CA LYS A 130 -9.41 -7.36 22.28
C LYS A 130 -8.74 -6.28 23.13
N HIS A 131 -7.45 -6.05 22.95
CA HIS A 131 -6.70 -5.04 23.71
C HIS A 131 -7.25 -3.63 23.46
N PHE A 132 -7.45 -3.26 22.20
CA PHE A 132 -7.98 -1.95 21.87
C PHE A 132 -9.48 -1.81 22.11
N ALA A 133 -10.22 -2.88 22.18
CA ALA A 133 -11.65 -2.92 22.53
C ALA A 133 -12.50 -1.89 21.75
N GLY A 134 -12.17 -1.67 20.47
CA GLY A 134 -12.84 -0.70 19.59
C GLY A 134 -12.37 0.75 19.73
N ARG A 135 -11.35 1.06 20.55
CA ARG A 135 -10.76 2.40 20.66
C ARG A 135 -10.08 2.85 19.37
N ILE A 136 -9.29 1.97 18.77
CA ILE A 136 -8.71 2.13 17.44
C ILE A 136 -8.91 0.86 16.63
N PRO A 137 -9.11 0.95 15.31
CA PRO A 137 -9.31 -0.22 14.45
C PRO A 137 -8.02 -0.98 14.23
N VAL A 138 -8.19 -2.29 13.93
CA VAL A 138 -7.10 -3.17 13.54
C VAL A 138 -7.07 -3.30 12.02
N ILE A 139 -5.91 -3.05 11.42
CA ILE A 139 -5.65 -3.29 10.01
C ILE A 139 -5.02 -4.66 9.86
N GLY A 140 -5.74 -5.59 9.20
CA GLY A 140 -5.16 -6.79 8.64
C GLY A 140 -4.53 -6.48 7.28
N PHE A 141 -3.65 -7.36 6.77
CA PHE A 141 -3.08 -7.14 5.46
C PHE A 141 -2.66 -8.42 4.74
N CYS A 142 -2.40 -8.26 3.45
CA CYS A 142 -1.83 -9.30 2.60
C CYS A 142 -0.97 -8.70 1.47
N GLY A 143 -0.15 -9.54 0.85
CA GLY A 143 0.50 -9.22 -0.40
C GLY A 143 -0.46 -9.33 -1.58
N ALA A 144 -0.37 -8.39 -2.53
CA ALA A 144 -1.06 -8.50 -3.81
C ALA A 144 -0.49 -9.64 -4.66
N PRO A 145 -1.30 -10.22 -5.55
CA PRO A 145 -0.86 -11.36 -6.37
C PRO A 145 0.39 -11.10 -7.18
N PHE A 146 0.54 -9.91 -7.79
CA PHE A 146 1.74 -9.59 -8.57
C PHE A 146 2.99 -9.53 -7.70
N THR A 147 2.92 -8.89 -6.55
CA THR A 147 4.04 -8.81 -5.61
C THR A 147 4.44 -10.20 -5.11
N LEU A 148 3.48 -11.05 -4.73
CA LEU A 148 3.75 -12.42 -4.31
C LEU A 148 4.32 -13.27 -5.45
N ALA A 149 3.71 -13.22 -6.65
CA ALA A 149 4.21 -13.92 -7.83
C ALA A 149 5.64 -13.50 -8.18
N SER A 150 5.95 -12.20 -8.06
CA SER A 150 7.29 -11.69 -8.30
C SER A 150 8.31 -12.32 -7.38
N TYR A 151 8.06 -12.39 -6.06
CA TYR A 151 8.93 -13.08 -5.12
C TYR A 151 9.06 -14.58 -5.45
N MET A 152 7.93 -15.26 -5.73
CA MET A 152 7.92 -16.70 -6.05
C MET A 152 8.75 -17.02 -7.30
N ILE A 153 8.66 -16.20 -8.34
CA ILE A 153 9.29 -16.46 -9.64
C ILE A 153 10.74 -15.99 -9.66
N GLU A 154 11.04 -14.80 -9.11
CA GLU A 154 12.41 -14.27 -9.06
C GLU A 154 13.27 -15.01 -8.02
N GLY A 155 12.68 -15.53 -6.95
CA GLY A 155 13.36 -16.20 -5.85
C GLY A 155 13.76 -15.23 -4.73
N GLY A 156 13.43 -13.94 -4.86
CA GLY A 156 13.79 -12.89 -3.91
C GLY A 156 13.50 -11.50 -4.47
N GLY A 157 14.23 -10.49 -4.01
CA GLY A 157 14.16 -9.16 -4.58
C GLY A 157 14.66 -9.11 -6.03
N SER A 158 14.01 -8.31 -6.88
CA SER A 158 14.42 -8.14 -8.28
C SER A 158 14.34 -6.68 -8.70
N ARG A 159 15.24 -6.25 -9.57
CA ARG A 159 15.22 -4.90 -10.11
C ARG A 159 14.35 -4.79 -11.37
N ASN A 160 14.40 -5.81 -12.23
CA ASN A 160 13.78 -5.77 -13.56
C ASN A 160 12.65 -6.77 -13.73
N TYR A 161 12.43 -7.68 -12.77
CA TYR A 161 11.38 -8.72 -12.80
C TYR A 161 11.39 -9.53 -14.10
N VAL A 162 12.59 -9.93 -14.55
CA VAL A 162 12.79 -10.56 -15.87
C VAL A 162 12.05 -11.88 -15.97
N HIS A 163 12.13 -12.74 -14.95
CA HIS A 163 11.47 -14.04 -14.98
C HIS A 163 9.95 -13.92 -14.88
N ALA A 164 9.45 -13.02 -14.02
CA ALA A 164 8.02 -12.74 -13.89
C ALA A 164 7.44 -12.22 -15.21
N LYS A 165 8.08 -11.21 -15.83
CA LYS A 165 7.64 -10.64 -17.11
C LYS A 165 7.76 -11.66 -18.26
N LYS A 166 8.80 -12.50 -18.27
CA LYS A 166 8.89 -13.60 -19.25
C LYS A 166 7.72 -14.57 -19.14
N MET A 167 7.31 -14.93 -17.92
CA MET A 167 6.13 -15.80 -17.73
C MET A 167 4.85 -15.10 -18.22
N MET A 168 4.67 -13.81 -17.89
CA MET A 168 3.52 -13.02 -18.37
C MET A 168 3.41 -13.03 -19.88
N TYR A 169 4.54 -12.81 -20.60
CA TYR A 169 4.52 -12.63 -22.05
C TYR A 169 4.53 -13.96 -22.82
N ASN A 170 5.30 -14.95 -22.35
CA ASN A 170 5.55 -16.17 -23.11
C ASN A 170 4.69 -17.37 -22.67
N ALA A 171 4.15 -17.32 -21.44
CA ALA A 171 3.31 -18.37 -20.85
C ALA A 171 2.10 -17.79 -20.10
N PRO A 172 1.24 -16.97 -20.75
CA PRO A 172 0.16 -16.24 -20.08
C PRO A 172 -0.86 -17.16 -19.40
N SER A 173 -1.05 -18.38 -19.89
CA SER A 173 -1.90 -19.38 -19.23
C SER A 173 -1.33 -19.88 -17.90
N ASP A 174 -0.01 -20.04 -17.82
CA ASP A 174 0.68 -20.46 -16.60
C ASP A 174 0.72 -19.30 -15.60
N TRP A 175 0.96 -18.08 -16.08
CA TRP A 175 0.81 -16.86 -15.28
C TRP A 175 -0.59 -16.77 -14.66
N ASP A 176 -1.63 -16.89 -15.44
CA ASP A 176 -3.01 -16.82 -14.96
C ASP A 176 -3.33 -17.95 -13.95
N ALA A 177 -2.81 -19.17 -14.18
CA ALA A 177 -2.96 -20.28 -13.24
C ALA A 177 -2.30 -19.98 -11.88
N LEU A 178 -1.08 -19.39 -11.88
CA LEU A 178 -0.40 -18.97 -10.67
C LEU A 178 -1.18 -17.87 -9.95
N MET A 179 -1.59 -16.84 -10.68
CA MET A 179 -2.33 -15.71 -10.13
C MET A 179 -3.66 -16.15 -9.51
N ARG A 180 -4.40 -17.08 -10.11
CA ARG A 180 -5.63 -17.63 -9.52
C ARG A 180 -5.36 -18.37 -8.21
N LYS A 181 -4.27 -19.13 -8.09
CA LYS A 181 -3.88 -19.78 -6.83
C LYS A 181 -3.59 -18.73 -5.74
N LEU A 182 -2.85 -17.67 -6.09
CA LEU A 182 -2.58 -16.56 -5.17
C LEU A 182 -3.86 -15.83 -4.74
N VAL A 183 -4.79 -15.58 -5.66
CA VAL A 183 -6.11 -15.00 -5.34
C VAL A 183 -6.84 -15.87 -4.31
N ALA A 184 -6.86 -17.18 -4.51
CA ALA A 184 -7.55 -18.10 -3.59
C ALA A 184 -6.96 -18.06 -2.17
N VAL A 185 -5.64 -18.19 -2.05
CA VAL A 185 -4.95 -18.23 -0.74
C VAL A 185 -5.02 -16.86 -0.05
N THR A 186 -4.74 -15.78 -0.79
CA THR A 186 -4.78 -14.41 -0.25
C THR A 186 -6.17 -14.03 0.23
N THR A 187 -7.21 -14.39 -0.53
CA THR A 187 -8.61 -14.12 -0.12
C THR A 187 -8.97 -14.89 1.15
N ALA A 188 -8.65 -16.18 1.22
CA ALA A 188 -8.92 -17.01 2.39
C ALA A 188 -8.19 -16.45 3.63
N TYR A 189 -6.89 -16.16 3.51
CA TYR A 189 -6.06 -15.59 4.57
C TYR A 189 -6.59 -14.24 5.08
N SER A 190 -6.98 -13.34 4.19
CA SER A 190 -7.49 -12.02 4.57
C SER A 190 -8.90 -12.10 5.18
N THR A 191 -9.74 -13.04 4.70
CA THR A 191 -11.06 -13.29 5.28
C THR A 191 -10.96 -13.76 6.73
N GLU A 192 -10.01 -14.64 7.03
CA GLU A 192 -9.78 -15.09 8.42
C GLU A 192 -9.29 -13.95 9.33
N GLN A 193 -8.49 -13.02 8.83
CA GLN A 193 -8.11 -11.83 9.59
C GLN A 193 -9.33 -10.95 9.93
N VAL A 194 -10.26 -10.75 8.98
CA VAL A 194 -11.51 -10.02 9.26
C VAL A 194 -12.37 -10.76 10.28
N ARG A 195 -12.53 -12.08 10.16
CA ARG A 195 -13.27 -12.90 11.13
C ARG A 195 -12.65 -12.83 12.53
N ALA A 196 -11.35 -12.68 12.60
CA ALA A 196 -10.61 -12.54 13.86
C ALA A 196 -10.70 -11.14 14.48
N GLY A 197 -11.24 -10.15 13.77
CA GLY A 197 -11.47 -8.80 14.29
C GLY A 197 -10.66 -7.70 13.60
N ALA A 198 -10.07 -7.96 12.43
CA ALA A 198 -9.54 -6.87 11.60
C ALA A 198 -10.70 -6.05 11.02
N ASP A 199 -10.63 -4.73 11.22
CA ASP A 199 -11.67 -3.78 10.79
C ASP A 199 -11.47 -3.34 9.33
N VAL A 200 -10.24 -3.41 8.83
CA VAL A 200 -9.82 -2.99 7.48
C VAL A 200 -8.76 -3.96 6.96
N ILE A 201 -8.72 -4.21 5.67
CA ILE A 201 -7.66 -4.99 5.02
C ILE A 201 -6.85 -4.10 4.08
N GLN A 202 -5.52 -4.13 4.22
CA GLN A 202 -4.61 -3.51 3.26
C GLN A 202 -3.96 -4.55 2.35
N ILE A 203 -4.05 -4.34 1.04
CA ILE A 203 -3.40 -5.15 0.01
C ILE A 203 -2.15 -4.40 -0.44
N PHE A 204 -0.97 -4.99 -0.22
CA PHE A 204 0.31 -4.39 -0.60
C PHE A 204 0.80 -4.91 -1.95
N ASP A 205 0.91 -4.03 -2.93
CA ASP A 205 1.48 -4.31 -4.26
C ASP A 205 2.78 -3.54 -4.49
N SER A 206 3.78 -3.86 -3.68
CA SER A 206 5.04 -3.12 -3.60
C SER A 206 5.85 -3.09 -4.89
N TRP A 207 5.59 -4.01 -5.83
CA TRP A 207 6.37 -4.14 -7.05
C TRP A 207 5.62 -3.76 -8.33
N VAL A 208 4.36 -3.39 -8.24
CA VAL A 208 3.45 -3.16 -9.37
C VAL A 208 3.90 -2.03 -10.30
N GLY A 209 4.60 -1.03 -9.78
CA GLY A 209 5.06 0.13 -10.54
C GLY A 209 6.11 -0.18 -11.61
N CYS A 210 6.66 -1.42 -11.65
CA CYS A 210 7.53 -1.86 -12.73
C CYS A 210 6.77 -2.18 -14.04
N LEU A 211 5.44 -2.14 -14.03
CA LEU A 211 4.59 -2.49 -15.15
C LEU A 211 4.12 -1.26 -15.95
N SER A 212 3.91 -1.47 -17.26
CA SER A 212 3.11 -0.55 -18.05
C SER A 212 1.64 -0.62 -17.65
N VAL A 213 0.86 0.40 -18.01
CA VAL A 213 -0.59 0.41 -17.77
C VAL A 213 -1.28 -0.76 -18.48
N GLU A 214 -0.82 -1.11 -19.69
CA GLU A 214 -1.35 -2.23 -20.45
C GLU A 214 -1.08 -3.57 -19.79
N ASP A 215 0.17 -3.79 -19.34
CA ASP A 215 0.55 -5.02 -18.63
C ASP A 215 -0.21 -5.15 -17.31
N TYR A 216 -0.35 -4.05 -16.56
CA TYR A 216 -1.14 -4.03 -15.35
C TYR A 216 -2.60 -4.45 -15.62
N ARG A 217 -3.25 -3.83 -16.60
CA ARG A 217 -4.64 -4.16 -16.96
C ARG A 217 -4.82 -5.59 -17.41
N ARG A 218 -3.87 -6.10 -18.18
CA ARG A 218 -3.96 -7.45 -18.75
C ARG A 218 -3.64 -8.54 -17.75
N TYR A 219 -2.58 -8.35 -16.94
CA TYR A 219 -1.99 -9.45 -16.18
C TYR A 219 -2.19 -9.34 -14.67
N VAL A 220 -2.63 -8.18 -14.14
CA VAL A 220 -2.73 -7.92 -12.70
C VAL A 220 -4.14 -7.52 -12.28
N LEU A 221 -4.72 -6.51 -12.91
CA LEU A 221 -6.02 -5.93 -12.56
C LEU A 221 -7.13 -6.96 -12.35
N PRO A 222 -7.34 -7.98 -13.20
CA PRO A 222 -8.41 -8.96 -12.99
C PRO A 222 -8.27 -9.72 -11.68
N HIS A 223 -7.05 -10.03 -11.28
CA HIS A 223 -6.74 -10.81 -10.09
C HIS A 223 -6.88 -9.98 -8.81
N VAL A 224 -6.40 -8.73 -8.80
CA VAL A 224 -6.61 -7.81 -7.66
C VAL A 224 -8.10 -7.51 -7.49
N THR A 225 -8.80 -7.25 -8.60
CA THR A 225 -10.26 -7.02 -8.58
C THR A 225 -11.02 -8.22 -7.98
N ALA A 226 -10.59 -9.43 -8.28
CA ALA A 226 -11.20 -10.65 -7.71
C ALA A 226 -11.04 -10.70 -6.18
N ILE A 227 -9.86 -10.35 -5.64
CA ILE A 227 -9.61 -10.27 -4.20
C ILE A 227 -10.47 -9.17 -3.57
N VAL A 228 -10.44 -7.95 -4.13
CA VAL A 228 -11.21 -6.81 -3.62
C VAL A 228 -12.69 -7.16 -3.53
N LYS A 229 -13.28 -7.67 -4.62
CA LYS A 229 -14.70 -8.09 -4.64
C LYS A 229 -15.04 -9.19 -3.64
N ALA A 230 -14.12 -10.12 -3.43
CA ALA A 230 -14.34 -11.19 -2.45
C ALA A 230 -14.30 -10.65 -1.01
N LEU A 231 -13.33 -9.78 -0.71
CA LEU A 231 -13.16 -9.20 0.63
C LEU A 231 -14.24 -8.15 0.97
N GLN A 232 -14.75 -7.41 0.01
CA GLN A 232 -15.88 -6.48 0.21
C GLN A 232 -17.11 -7.17 0.77
N LYS A 233 -17.31 -8.47 0.49
CA LYS A 233 -18.40 -9.27 1.07
C LYS A 233 -18.30 -9.44 2.59
N THR A 234 -17.11 -9.20 3.16
CA THR A 234 -16.92 -9.23 4.63
C THR A 234 -17.42 -7.96 5.32
N GLY A 235 -17.64 -6.87 4.57
CA GLY A 235 -18.00 -5.55 5.07
C GLY A 235 -16.81 -4.68 5.52
N ALA A 236 -15.58 -5.23 5.54
CA ALA A 236 -14.39 -4.48 5.86
C ALA A 236 -13.95 -3.63 4.65
N PRO A 237 -13.62 -2.34 4.83
CA PRO A 237 -13.01 -1.53 3.78
C PRO A 237 -11.66 -2.09 3.33
N ILE A 238 -11.37 -1.92 2.04
CA ILE A 238 -10.15 -2.43 1.40
C ILE A 238 -9.26 -1.27 0.96
N ILE A 239 -8.02 -1.26 1.42
CA ILE A 239 -6.98 -0.33 0.98
C ILE A 239 -6.08 -1.08 -0.02
N TYR A 240 -5.93 -0.55 -1.23
CA TYR A 240 -5.00 -1.09 -2.22
C TYR A 240 -3.84 -0.13 -2.43
N PHE A 241 -2.64 -0.56 -2.10
CA PHE A 241 -1.42 0.26 -2.14
C PHE A 241 -0.40 -0.31 -3.12
N GLY A 242 0.17 0.56 -3.97
CA GLY A 242 1.28 0.25 -4.85
C GLY A 242 2.37 1.33 -4.82
N THR A 243 3.63 0.95 -4.99
CA THR A 243 4.75 1.88 -5.16
C THR A 243 5.01 2.15 -6.64
N ASP A 244 5.58 3.30 -6.98
CA ASP A 244 5.82 3.75 -8.36
C ASP A 244 4.55 3.71 -9.24
N SER A 245 3.39 3.87 -8.60
CA SER A 245 2.08 3.59 -9.22
C SER A 245 1.38 4.82 -9.83
N ALA A 246 2.03 5.99 -9.87
CA ALA A 246 1.41 7.23 -10.33
C ALA A 246 0.77 7.14 -11.73
N THR A 247 1.38 6.38 -12.65
CA THR A 247 0.83 6.14 -14.00
C THR A 247 -0.29 5.10 -14.01
N LEU A 248 -0.35 4.25 -12.97
CA LEU A 248 -1.32 3.15 -12.85
C LEU A 248 -2.61 3.57 -12.16
N LEU A 249 -2.66 4.75 -11.50
CA LEU A 249 -3.79 5.17 -10.67
C LEU A 249 -5.16 5.03 -11.34
N PRO A 250 -5.36 5.44 -12.61
CA PRO A 250 -6.65 5.25 -13.27
C PRO A 250 -7.06 3.78 -13.41
N ALA A 251 -6.07 2.89 -13.64
CA ALA A 251 -6.32 1.46 -13.71
C ALA A 251 -6.49 0.83 -12.31
N MET A 252 -5.76 1.31 -11.30
CA MET A 252 -5.94 0.85 -9.91
C MET A 252 -7.35 1.18 -9.38
N LYS A 253 -7.92 2.32 -9.77
CA LYS A 253 -9.31 2.67 -9.45
C LYS A 253 -10.31 1.63 -9.97
N GLU A 254 -10.03 1.00 -11.11
CA GLU A 254 -10.90 -0.03 -11.70
C GLU A 254 -11.05 -1.29 -10.81
N THR A 255 -10.15 -1.50 -9.84
CA THR A 255 -10.29 -2.56 -8.83
C THR A 255 -11.49 -2.37 -7.92
N SER A 256 -12.01 -1.15 -7.81
CA SER A 256 -13.06 -0.74 -6.89
C SER A 256 -12.69 -0.89 -5.40
N ALA A 257 -11.40 -0.82 -5.06
CA ALA A 257 -10.97 -0.72 -3.67
C ALA A 257 -11.50 0.58 -3.05
N ASP A 258 -11.86 0.54 -1.78
CA ASP A 258 -12.43 1.69 -1.06
C ASP A 258 -11.41 2.83 -0.90
N VAL A 259 -10.14 2.47 -0.77
CA VAL A 259 -9.01 3.40 -0.61
C VAL A 259 -7.87 3.03 -1.55
N ILE A 260 -7.33 4.02 -2.26
CA ILE A 260 -6.08 3.86 -2.99
C ILE A 260 -4.94 4.47 -2.18
N GLY A 261 -3.96 3.64 -1.83
CA GLY A 261 -2.73 4.07 -1.19
C GLY A 261 -1.75 4.62 -2.23
N LEU A 262 -1.20 5.79 -1.92
CA LEU A 262 -0.32 6.56 -2.80
C LEU A 262 1.12 6.52 -2.29
N ASP A 263 2.08 6.43 -3.21
CA ASP A 263 3.46 6.71 -2.87
C ASP A 263 3.77 8.23 -2.98
N TRP A 264 4.97 8.62 -2.57
CA TRP A 264 5.36 10.04 -2.44
C TRP A 264 5.74 10.73 -3.76
N ARG A 265 5.76 9.99 -4.89
CA ARG A 265 6.28 10.49 -6.18
C ARG A 265 5.28 11.32 -6.98
N ILE A 266 4.08 11.49 -6.45
CA ILE A 266 3.02 12.30 -7.04
C ILE A 266 2.39 13.20 -5.97
N PRO A 267 2.10 14.48 -6.25
CA PRO A 267 1.31 15.32 -5.36
C PRO A 267 -0.07 14.71 -5.06
N LEU A 268 -0.51 14.78 -3.79
CA LEU A 268 -1.73 14.11 -3.33
C LEU A 268 -2.98 14.57 -4.10
N ASP A 269 -3.12 15.86 -4.35
CA ASP A 269 -4.23 16.46 -5.09
C ASP A 269 -4.25 16.02 -6.57
N GLU A 270 -3.07 15.92 -7.19
CA GLU A 270 -2.94 15.40 -8.56
C GLU A 270 -3.33 13.93 -8.64
N ALA A 271 -2.83 13.12 -7.69
CA ALA A 271 -3.19 11.71 -7.59
C ALA A 271 -4.70 11.51 -7.42
N TRP A 272 -5.31 12.27 -6.50
CA TRP A 272 -6.75 12.17 -6.26
C TRP A 272 -7.58 12.63 -7.44
N THR A 273 -7.10 13.64 -8.19
CA THR A 273 -7.70 14.06 -9.45
C THR A 273 -7.66 12.95 -10.51
N ARG A 274 -6.52 12.23 -10.63
CA ARG A 274 -6.40 11.08 -11.55
C ARG A 274 -7.35 9.92 -11.19
N LEU A 275 -7.76 9.86 -9.92
CA LEU A 275 -8.77 8.93 -9.43
C LEU A 275 -10.20 9.47 -9.56
N ASP A 276 -10.41 10.64 -10.20
CA ASP A 276 -11.69 11.35 -10.33
C ASP A 276 -12.36 11.59 -8.97
N HIS A 277 -11.59 11.60 -7.87
CA HIS A 277 -12.09 11.66 -6.50
C HIS A 277 -13.16 10.59 -6.17
N ALA A 278 -13.13 9.45 -6.86
CA ALA A 278 -14.14 8.39 -6.76
C ALA A 278 -13.94 7.45 -5.58
N CYS A 279 -12.78 7.51 -4.92
CA CYS A 279 -12.45 6.71 -3.74
C CYS A 279 -11.66 7.54 -2.72
N ALA A 280 -11.53 7.02 -1.51
CA ALA A 280 -10.62 7.58 -0.53
C ALA A 280 -9.15 7.39 -0.94
N VAL A 281 -8.25 8.22 -0.39
CA VAL A 281 -6.81 8.09 -0.62
C VAL A 281 -6.05 8.03 0.70
N GLN A 282 -4.97 7.26 0.70
CA GLN A 282 -4.05 7.13 1.82
C GLN A 282 -2.64 7.55 1.40
N GLY A 283 -2.01 8.40 2.16
CA GLY A 283 -0.62 8.81 1.92
C GLY A 283 -0.39 10.28 2.19
N ASN A 284 0.70 10.85 1.69
CA ASN A 284 1.77 10.17 0.94
C ASN A 284 3.13 10.84 1.19
N LEU A 285 3.45 11.04 2.49
CA LEU A 285 4.72 11.65 2.86
C LEU A 285 5.91 10.74 2.49
N ASP A 286 6.96 11.32 1.92
CA ASP A 286 8.22 10.60 1.71
C ASP A 286 8.79 10.14 3.07
N PRO A 287 9.01 8.83 3.30
CA PRO A 287 9.54 8.32 4.56
C PRO A 287 10.92 8.87 4.91
N VAL A 288 11.71 9.32 3.93
CA VAL A 288 13.01 9.94 4.18
C VAL A 288 12.88 11.29 4.88
N LEU A 289 11.76 12.00 4.73
CA LEU A 289 11.50 13.24 5.45
C LEU A 289 11.44 13.06 6.98
N LEU A 290 11.23 11.86 7.47
CA LEU A 290 11.31 11.57 8.90
C LEU A 290 12.72 11.76 9.49
N PHE A 291 13.75 11.90 8.67
CA PHE A 291 15.13 12.24 9.09
C PHE A 291 15.41 13.75 9.08
N ALA A 292 14.51 14.54 8.51
CA ALA A 292 14.66 16.00 8.46
C ALA A 292 14.44 16.63 9.85
N ASP A 293 14.86 17.89 9.99
CA ASP A 293 14.46 18.66 11.15
C ASP A 293 12.93 18.83 11.21
N TRP A 294 12.44 19.12 12.42
CA TRP A 294 11.00 19.22 12.66
C TRP A 294 10.32 20.33 11.81
N LYS A 295 11.02 21.40 11.52
CA LYS A 295 10.47 22.51 10.73
C LYS A 295 10.16 22.06 9.30
N GLU A 296 11.10 21.40 8.64
CA GLU A 296 10.91 20.87 7.28
C GLU A 296 9.86 19.76 7.27
N LEU A 297 9.97 18.79 8.18
CA LEU A 297 8.99 17.70 8.30
C LEU A 297 7.56 18.24 8.46
N LYS A 298 7.37 19.20 9.37
CA LYS A 298 6.07 19.86 9.60
C LYS A 298 5.56 20.55 8.34
N THR A 299 6.41 21.33 7.67
CA THR A 299 6.04 22.04 6.43
C THR A 299 5.55 21.09 5.33
N ARG A 300 6.23 19.96 5.15
CA ARG A 300 5.87 18.97 4.16
C ARG A 300 4.60 18.19 4.51
N ALA A 301 4.39 17.89 5.78
CA ALA A 301 3.15 17.29 6.27
C ALA A 301 1.96 18.25 6.09
N GLU A 302 2.15 19.52 6.40
CA GLU A 302 1.15 20.57 6.20
C GLU A 302 0.77 20.72 4.72
N ASP A 303 1.75 20.70 3.79
CA ASP A 303 1.47 20.74 2.35
C ASP A 303 0.55 19.58 1.91
N ILE A 304 0.78 18.35 2.39
CA ILE A 304 -0.09 17.20 2.09
C ILE A 304 -1.51 17.41 2.62
N LEU A 305 -1.64 17.88 3.86
CA LEU A 305 -2.96 18.14 4.48
C LEU A 305 -3.71 19.28 3.74
N CYS A 306 -2.98 20.32 3.32
CA CYS A 306 -3.53 21.40 2.51
C CYS A 306 -4.00 20.90 1.13
N ARG A 307 -3.22 20.02 0.47
CA ARG A 307 -3.61 19.41 -0.82
C ARG A 307 -4.84 18.51 -0.70
N ALA A 308 -5.02 17.86 0.44
CA ALA A 308 -6.25 17.13 0.72
C ALA A 308 -7.47 18.07 0.80
N GLY A 309 -7.27 19.35 1.17
CA GLY A 309 -8.28 20.40 1.13
C GLY A 309 -9.49 20.16 2.02
N GLY A 310 -9.33 19.41 3.12
CA GLY A 310 -10.44 19.05 4.01
C GLY A 310 -11.46 18.10 3.38
N ARG A 311 -11.15 17.50 2.24
CA ARG A 311 -12.01 16.53 1.57
C ARG A 311 -12.15 15.25 2.40
N ALA A 312 -13.38 14.74 2.51
CA ALA A 312 -13.62 13.43 3.12
C ALA A 312 -12.90 12.31 2.37
N GLY A 313 -12.32 11.35 3.11
CA GLY A 313 -11.63 10.21 2.52
C GLY A 313 -10.10 10.37 2.43
N HIS A 314 -9.49 11.36 3.10
CA HIS A 314 -8.03 11.40 3.26
C HIS A 314 -7.61 10.68 4.54
N ILE A 315 -6.64 9.78 4.41
CA ILE A 315 -5.93 9.10 5.50
C ILE A 315 -4.45 9.48 5.39
N PHE A 316 -3.90 10.13 6.40
CA PHE A 316 -2.49 10.48 6.38
C PHE A 316 -1.61 9.25 6.63
N ASN A 317 -0.63 9.06 5.79
CA ASN A 317 0.38 8.01 5.91
C ASN A 317 1.66 8.43 5.17
N LEU A 318 2.70 7.62 5.27
CA LEU A 318 3.86 7.71 4.40
C LEU A 318 3.57 7.07 3.04
N GLY A 319 4.34 7.46 2.04
CA GLY A 319 4.30 6.81 0.71
C GLY A 319 5.01 5.45 0.65
N HIS A 320 5.63 5.00 1.74
CA HIS A 320 6.21 3.67 1.97
C HIS A 320 6.41 3.44 3.47
N GLY A 321 6.97 2.29 3.86
CA GLY A 321 7.24 1.98 5.27
C GLY A 321 8.35 2.81 5.90
N ILE A 322 8.26 3.05 7.22
CA ILE A 322 9.29 3.69 8.03
C ILE A 322 10.63 2.95 7.87
N LEU A 323 11.71 3.72 7.77
CA LEU A 323 13.07 3.21 7.62
C LEU A 323 13.72 2.86 8.98
N PRO A 324 14.70 1.94 9.02
CA PRO A 324 15.24 1.40 10.28
C PRO A 324 15.89 2.40 11.25
N GLU A 325 16.42 3.51 10.75
CA GLU A 325 17.17 4.50 11.55
C GLU A 325 16.37 5.78 11.82
N THR A 326 15.08 5.76 11.51
CA THR A 326 14.18 6.90 11.70
C THR A 326 14.12 7.32 13.18
N PRO A 327 14.23 8.64 13.50
CA PRO A 327 14.03 9.13 14.86
C PRO A 327 12.58 8.90 15.32
N VAL A 328 12.38 8.16 16.41
CA VAL A 328 11.05 7.84 16.95
C VAL A 328 10.26 9.09 17.27
N GLU A 329 10.92 10.11 17.83
CA GLU A 329 10.27 11.37 18.21
C GLU A 329 9.71 12.13 17.00
N ASN A 330 10.34 12.05 15.82
CA ASN A 330 9.79 12.65 14.61
C ASN A 330 8.48 11.96 14.19
N VAL A 331 8.40 10.63 14.33
CA VAL A 331 7.18 9.88 14.02
C VAL A 331 6.04 10.23 14.98
N LYS A 332 6.33 10.31 16.30
CA LYS A 332 5.37 10.72 17.33
C LYS A 332 4.88 12.15 17.12
N ASN A 333 5.80 13.07 16.89
CA ASN A 333 5.47 14.47 16.65
C ASN A 333 4.63 14.63 15.37
N LEU A 334 4.94 13.87 14.33
CA LEU A 334 4.17 13.87 13.09
C LEU A 334 2.73 13.35 13.31
N ALA A 335 2.57 12.25 14.06
CA ALA A 335 1.25 11.73 14.39
C ALA A 335 0.40 12.78 15.13
N ARG A 336 0.97 13.37 16.17
CA ARG A 336 0.32 14.44 16.95
C ARG A 336 -0.03 15.64 16.09
N PHE A 337 0.92 16.11 15.27
CA PHE A 337 0.70 17.26 14.38
C PHE A 337 -0.47 17.04 13.43
N VAL A 338 -0.54 15.86 12.77
CA VAL A 338 -1.63 15.53 11.85
C VAL A 338 -2.97 15.51 12.59
N GLN A 339 -3.01 14.97 13.80
CA GLN A 339 -4.23 14.89 14.62
C GLN A 339 -4.72 16.26 15.10
N GLU A 340 -3.80 17.16 15.41
CA GLU A 340 -4.11 18.52 15.90
C GLU A 340 -4.36 19.50 14.74
N TYR A 341 -4.01 19.11 13.50
CA TYR A 341 -4.14 19.99 12.36
C TYR A 341 -5.59 20.30 12.02
N SER A 342 -5.91 21.59 11.95
CA SER A 342 -7.19 22.07 11.46
C SER A 342 -7.03 22.81 10.13
N ALA A 343 -7.56 22.25 9.06
CA ALA A 343 -7.54 22.87 7.74
C ALA A 343 -8.24 24.24 7.69
N SER A 344 -9.16 24.49 8.62
CA SER A 344 -9.88 25.78 8.76
C SER A 344 -9.04 26.89 9.37
N ALA A 345 -7.95 26.55 10.07
CA ALA A 345 -7.07 27.52 10.73
C ALA A 345 -5.93 28.00 9.82
N SER A 346 -5.62 27.27 8.76
CA SER A 346 -4.57 27.64 7.80
C SER A 346 -5.18 28.50 6.69
N GLY A 347 -4.88 29.79 6.66
CA GLY A 347 -5.16 30.66 5.52
C GLY A 347 -4.37 30.28 4.24
N PHE A 348 -3.96 29.04 4.12
CA PHE A 348 -3.16 28.49 3.03
C PHE A 348 -4.01 28.37 1.78
N ARG A 349 -3.74 29.22 0.80
CA ARG A 349 -4.13 29.03 -0.60
C ARG A 349 -3.04 28.15 -1.25
N PRO A 350 -3.37 26.98 -1.81
CA PRO A 350 -2.39 26.25 -2.60
C PRO A 350 -1.83 27.18 -3.67
N PRO A 351 -0.52 27.12 -4.00
CA PRO A 351 0.03 27.89 -5.10
C PRO A 351 -0.80 27.60 -6.34
N ALA A 352 -1.31 28.66 -6.97
CA ALA A 352 -2.07 28.53 -8.20
C ALA A 352 -1.24 27.67 -9.16
N SER A 353 -1.79 26.55 -9.59
CA SER A 353 -1.19 25.74 -10.64
C SER A 353 -0.84 26.70 -11.76
N ALA A 354 0.44 26.75 -12.17
CA ALA A 354 0.89 27.55 -13.28
C ALA A 354 0.14 27.08 -14.52
N ASN A 355 -0.99 27.70 -14.75
CA ASN A 355 -1.79 27.50 -15.95
C ASN A 355 -0.98 28.13 -17.10
N SER A 356 -0.15 27.31 -17.75
CA SER A 356 0.54 27.69 -18.99
C SER A 356 -0.50 27.81 -20.11
N GLY A 357 -1.38 28.79 -19.96
CA GLY A 357 -2.26 29.24 -20.99
C GLY A 357 -1.43 30.05 -22.02
N SER A 358 -0.75 29.32 -22.88
CA SER A 358 -0.22 29.89 -24.13
C SER A 358 -1.41 30.34 -24.98
N LYS A 359 -1.80 31.63 -24.84
CA LYS A 359 -2.65 32.30 -25.80
C LYS A 359 -1.86 32.45 -27.11
N THR A 360 -1.95 31.46 -27.98
CA THR A 360 -1.59 31.63 -29.39
C THR A 360 -2.53 32.66 -30.01
N LYS A 361 -2.03 33.88 -30.18
CA LYS A 361 -2.68 34.89 -31.02
C LYS A 361 -2.68 34.36 -32.46
N SER A 362 -3.85 34.01 -32.95
CA SER A 362 -4.07 33.75 -34.38
C SER A 362 -3.78 35.00 -35.19
N ARG A 363 -2.66 35.00 -35.90
CA ARG A 363 -2.41 35.97 -37.00
C ARG A 363 -3.11 35.43 -38.25
N LYS A 364 -4.09 36.17 -38.77
CA LYS A 364 -4.66 36.00 -40.11
C LYS A 364 -3.57 36.12 -41.17
N PRO A 365 -3.49 35.26 -42.18
CA PRO A 365 -2.60 35.45 -43.32
C PRO A 365 -3.14 36.53 -44.25
N LYS A 366 -2.28 37.50 -44.65
CA LYS A 366 -2.48 38.39 -45.78
C LYS A 366 -2.18 37.64 -47.07
N ALA A 367 -3.09 37.72 -48.02
CA ALA A 367 -2.93 37.25 -49.39
C ALA A 367 -1.90 38.10 -50.16
N GLY A 368 -1.18 37.48 -51.10
CA GLY A 368 -0.28 38.12 -52.05
C GLY A 368 0.63 37.13 -52.74
N SER A 369 0.25 36.68 -53.92
CA SER A 369 1.02 35.91 -54.90
C SER A 369 2.16 36.79 -55.53
N PRO A 370 3.08 36.29 -56.41
CA PRO A 370 3.06 35.07 -57.25
C PRO A 370 4.38 34.27 -57.28
N GLU A 371 4.29 33.10 -57.91
CA GLU A 371 5.40 32.28 -58.39
C GLU A 371 6.38 32.99 -59.34
N PRO A 372 7.65 32.48 -59.48
CA PRO A 372 7.92 31.77 -60.73
C PRO A 372 8.82 30.52 -60.60
N GLU A 373 8.46 29.56 -61.46
CA GLU A 373 9.26 28.74 -62.37
C GLU A 373 10.46 27.88 -61.93
N ALA A 374 10.40 26.69 -62.48
CA ALA A 374 11.25 25.54 -62.48
C ALA A 374 12.73 25.75 -62.85
N GLY A 375 13.60 24.88 -62.33
CA GLY A 375 14.97 24.67 -62.75
C GLY A 375 15.51 23.36 -62.30
N VAL A 376 15.55 22.42 -63.24
CA VAL A 376 16.18 21.11 -63.32
C VAL A 376 17.63 21.13 -62.77
N SER A 377 18.00 20.17 -61.95
CA SER A 377 19.14 19.23 -62.12
C SER A 377 19.07 18.15 -61.00
#